data_1a661c9aeea24188c2b04098c09c668a
#
_entry.id   1a661c9aeea24188c2b04098c09c668a
#
_cell.length_a   1.000
_cell.length_b   1.000
_cell.length_c   1.000
_cell.angle_alpha   90.00
_cell.angle_beta   90.00
_cell.angle_gamma   90.00
#
_symmetry.space_group_name_H-M   'P 1'
#
loop_
_entity.id
_entity.type
_entity.pdbx_description
1 polymer ?
#
loop_
_entity_poly.entity_id
_entity_poly.type
_entity_poly.pdbx_seq_one_letter_code
_entity_poly.pdbx_strand_id
1 'polypeptide(L)'
;FATTLFLIIFYRILILLKFNNLSAIVISCFLFLLPSIIRELDYSINNEIISIVNSNVKSFYGLRVPRPLITNLYFFFFLLILMKINVDKKYTIKRSSLMGVLVGLSIHALFFLALIEFFILLSYLILNYKTQIFKIIKKEIKFFFTLGIIVSFFLSLFVIHLYKLSPDANIVIGNFEINLEQKINLIKYTFKYLSNKFFLLLFITNIVLFLYIKKRERGFLIIFLSYISSIITFLFFVVLVNRHIHYDLIQRTIFNTGILFFLLAIFKILDLKIKQFKNFKKIFFFLLITVFIFLNNYLYFKNFNKNDYVRHDFRKLVKNLEKENLLINKNDEILVLDPMLFTYLIRKDHQNFTIVPNIFWTTRSFENTENNLINTFKILGIEKDEFKFFFESKYHKFRLMNVNLSSFFGYKYLANSQKIYSKLNNYSEKEKGIIESTSPFVTQYIMPKDELNRILDKFSEQKILGSNPKLIIINKNDLRTKKHKIKKNLYCIGYINRSFIIYKDISYCN
;
A
#
# COMPACT_ATOMS: atom_id res chain seq x y z
N PHE A 1 -4.39 -16.20 10.42
CA PHE A 1 -5.84 -16.13 10.19
C PHE A 1 -6.17 -15.44 8.85
N ALA A 2 -5.78 -14.17 8.62
CA ALA A 2 -6.11 -13.44 7.39
C ALA A 2 -5.60 -14.14 6.12
N THR A 3 -4.39 -14.68 6.15
CA THR A 3 -3.77 -15.45 5.07
C THR A 3 -4.56 -16.71 4.74
N THR A 4 -4.96 -17.47 5.77
CA THR A 4 -5.76 -18.69 5.60
C THR A 4 -7.12 -18.36 5.00
N LEU A 5 -7.77 -17.30 5.50
CA LEU A 5 -9.05 -16.83 4.97
C LEU A 5 -8.93 -16.41 3.50
N PHE A 6 -7.85 -15.73 3.13
CA PHE A 6 -7.58 -15.34 1.75
C PHE A 6 -7.47 -16.57 0.82
N LEU A 7 -6.70 -17.58 1.23
CA LEU A 7 -6.59 -18.84 0.46
C LEU A 7 -7.94 -19.55 0.30
N ILE A 8 -8.75 -19.60 1.38
CA ILE A 8 -10.08 -20.20 1.34
C ILE A 8 -10.99 -19.44 0.37
N ILE A 9 -10.99 -18.12 0.41
CA ILE A 9 -11.82 -17.29 -0.50
C ILE A 9 -11.38 -17.53 -1.95
N PHE A 10 -10.07 -17.51 -2.24
CA PHE A 10 -9.54 -17.76 -3.57
C PHE A 10 -9.92 -19.17 -4.07
N TYR A 11 -9.70 -20.18 -3.25
CA TYR A 11 -10.13 -21.54 -3.57
C TYR A 11 -11.62 -21.60 -3.94
N ARG A 12 -12.50 -20.97 -3.15
CA ARG A 12 -13.94 -20.93 -3.43
C ARG A 12 -14.27 -20.18 -4.72
N ILE A 13 -13.59 -19.09 -5.03
CA ILE A 13 -13.72 -18.38 -6.32
C ILE A 13 -13.37 -19.32 -7.47
N LEU A 14 -12.27 -20.06 -7.37
CA LEU A 14 -11.82 -21.00 -8.41
C LEU A 14 -12.78 -22.15 -8.61
N ILE A 15 -13.39 -22.67 -7.54
CA ILE A 15 -14.45 -23.68 -7.66
C ILE A 15 -15.67 -23.11 -8.40
N LEU A 16 -16.07 -21.86 -8.11
CA LEU A 16 -17.15 -21.20 -8.87
C LEU A 16 -16.79 -20.93 -10.34
N LEU A 17 -15.51 -20.80 -10.66
CA LEU A 17 -14.97 -20.76 -12.03
C LEU A 17 -14.85 -22.17 -12.65
N LYS A 18 -15.35 -23.19 -11.97
CA LYS A 18 -15.35 -24.59 -12.41
C LYS A 18 -13.95 -25.17 -12.66
N PHE A 19 -12.98 -24.76 -11.87
CA PHE A 19 -11.74 -25.51 -11.75
C PHE A 19 -11.98 -26.77 -10.91
N ASN A 20 -11.24 -27.83 -11.15
CA ASN A 20 -11.29 -28.98 -10.25
C ASN A 20 -10.55 -28.65 -8.91
N ASN A 21 -10.83 -29.43 -7.88
CA ASN A 21 -10.31 -29.19 -6.53
C ASN A 21 -8.79 -29.07 -6.51
N LEU A 22 -8.05 -29.96 -7.19
CA LEU A 22 -6.59 -29.93 -7.22
C LEU A 22 -6.06 -28.68 -7.92
N SER A 23 -6.58 -28.36 -9.11
CA SER A 23 -6.21 -27.11 -9.82
C SER A 23 -6.52 -25.88 -9.00
N ALA A 24 -7.67 -25.85 -8.31
CA ALA A 24 -8.05 -24.72 -7.47
C ALA A 24 -7.09 -24.52 -6.30
N ILE A 25 -6.66 -25.59 -5.61
CA ILE A 25 -5.66 -25.52 -4.55
C ILE A 25 -4.33 -24.96 -5.09
N VAL A 26 -3.83 -25.57 -6.19
CA VAL A 26 -2.55 -25.19 -6.79
C VAL A 26 -2.53 -23.74 -7.22
N ILE A 27 -3.56 -23.30 -7.94
CA ILE A 27 -3.65 -21.92 -8.44
C ILE A 27 -3.80 -20.95 -7.27
N SER A 28 -4.53 -21.29 -6.20
CA SER A 28 -4.64 -20.46 -5.01
C SER A 28 -3.27 -20.25 -4.34
N CYS A 29 -2.51 -21.34 -4.16
CA CYS A 29 -1.17 -21.28 -3.60
C CYS A 29 -0.21 -20.46 -4.50
N PHE A 30 -0.28 -20.69 -5.82
CA PHE A 30 0.53 -19.94 -6.78
C PHE A 30 0.25 -18.44 -6.72
N LEU A 31 -1.01 -18.03 -6.80
CA LEU A 31 -1.41 -16.62 -6.75
C LEU A 31 -1.00 -15.97 -5.42
N PHE A 32 -1.02 -16.73 -4.33
CA PHE A 32 -0.56 -16.26 -3.02
C PHE A 32 0.96 -16.07 -2.97
N LEU A 33 1.73 -16.97 -3.58
CA LEU A 33 3.19 -16.90 -3.61
C LEU A 33 3.73 -15.94 -4.68
N LEU A 34 2.92 -15.61 -5.69
CA LEU A 34 3.33 -14.82 -6.86
C LEU A 34 4.05 -13.51 -6.52
N PRO A 35 3.58 -12.66 -5.57
CA PRO A 35 4.27 -11.43 -5.22
C PRO A 35 5.66 -11.68 -4.62
N SER A 36 5.81 -12.75 -3.84
CA SER A 36 7.11 -13.13 -3.28
C SER A 36 8.07 -13.59 -4.36
N ILE A 37 7.62 -14.43 -5.27
CA ILE A 37 8.40 -14.95 -6.39
C ILE A 37 8.86 -13.80 -7.30
N ILE A 38 7.96 -12.90 -7.67
CA ILE A 38 8.27 -11.76 -8.54
C ILE A 38 9.27 -10.83 -7.86
N ARG A 39 9.10 -10.56 -6.57
CA ARG A 39 10.05 -9.74 -5.80
C ARG A 39 11.47 -10.35 -5.81
N GLU A 40 11.57 -11.65 -5.54
CA GLU A 40 12.87 -12.32 -5.50
C GLU A 40 13.51 -12.43 -6.89
N LEU A 41 12.70 -12.60 -7.94
CA LEU A 41 13.17 -12.54 -9.34
C LEU A 41 13.69 -11.15 -9.69
N ASP A 42 13.02 -10.08 -9.28
CA ASP A 42 13.45 -8.69 -9.50
C ASP A 42 14.82 -8.45 -8.87
N TYR A 43 15.05 -8.90 -7.63
CA TYR A 43 16.36 -8.83 -6.98
C TYR A 43 17.45 -9.66 -7.69
N SER A 44 17.06 -10.79 -8.29
CA SER A 44 18.03 -11.71 -8.89
C SER A 44 18.43 -11.35 -10.31
N ILE A 45 17.48 -10.91 -11.12
CA ILE A 45 17.64 -10.73 -12.56
C ILE A 45 17.86 -9.24 -12.92
N ASN A 46 17.37 -8.32 -12.05
CA ASN A 46 17.47 -6.88 -12.26
C ASN A 46 16.97 -6.43 -13.66
N ASN A 47 15.81 -6.97 -14.06
CA ASN A 47 15.20 -6.68 -15.36
C ASN A 47 14.10 -5.62 -15.19
N GLU A 48 14.03 -4.65 -16.12
CA GLU A 48 13.08 -3.54 -16.08
C GLU A 48 11.61 -4.02 -16.04
N ILE A 49 11.26 -4.99 -16.88
CA ILE A 49 9.90 -5.53 -16.95
C ILE A 49 9.53 -6.19 -15.62
N ILE A 50 10.44 -6.98 -15.03
CA ILE A 50 10.22 -7.64 -13.73
C ILE A 50 10.08 -6.59 -12.64
N SER A 51 10.87 -5.53 -12.65
CA SER A 51 10.75 -4.41 -11.70
C SER A 51 9.40 -3.69 -11.81
N ILE A 52 8.90 -3.44 -13.01
CA ILE A 52 7.57 -2.88 -13.25
C ILE A 52 6.49 -3.80 -12.70
N VAL A 53 6.55 -5.09 -13.01
CA VAL A 53 5.60 -6.08 -12.51
C VAL A 53 5.66 -6.17 -10.97
N ASN A 54 6.86 -6.24 -10.39
CA ASN A 54 7.03 -6.28 -8.92
C ASN A 54 6.45 -5.05 -8.22
N SER A 55 6.72 -3.86 -8.74
CA SER A 55 6.22 -2.61 -8.15
C SER A 55 4.69 -2.57 -8.06
N ASN A 56 4.01 -3.17 -9.02
CA ASN A 56 2.56 -3.22 -9.09
C ASN A 56 1.97 -4.42 -8.30
N VAL A 57 2.45 -5.64 -8.54
CA VAL A 57 1.88 -6.87 -7.98
C VAL A 57 2.05 -6.97 -6.45
N LYS A 58 3.19 -6.52 -5.90
CA LYS A 58 3.43 -6.56 -4.44
C LYS A 58 2.39 -5.82 -3.60
N SER A 59 1.71 -4.85 -4.18
CA SER A 59 0.70 -4.05 -3.48
C SER A 59 -0.65 -4.75 -3.38
N PHE A 60 -0.92 -5.71 -4.25
CA PHE A 60 -2.21 -6.36 -4.34
C PHE A 60 -2.32 -7.61 -3.46
N TYR A 61 -1.29 -8.46 -3.50
CA TYR A 61 -1.24 -9.71 -2.74
C TYR A 61 -0.31 -9.66 -1.54
N GLY A 62 0.30 -8.49 -1.26
CA GLY A 62 1.29 -8.37 -0.23
C GLY A 62 0.74 -8.74 1.15
N LEU A 63 1.56 -9.42 1.95
CA LEU A 63 1.25 -9.79 3.33
C LEU A 63 1.33 -8.63 4.31
N ARG A 64 1.46 -7.40 3.83
CA ARG A 64 1.54 -6.20 4.67
C ARG A 64 0.17 -5.95 5.33
N VAL A 65 0.14 -6.03 6.64
CA VAL A 65 -1.04 -5.73 7.45
C VAL A 65 -1.02 -4.24 7.85
N PRO A 66 -2.14 -3.53 7.86
CA PRO A 66 -3.48 -3.96 7.43
C PRO A 66 -3.70 -3.90 5.91
N ARG A 67 -2.88 -3.14 5.21
CA ARG A 67 -2.98 -2.96 3.76
C ARG A 67 -1.76 -3.54 3.05
N PRO A 68 -1.93 -4.28 1.94
CA PRO A 68 -3.17 -4.57 1.22
C PRO A 68 -3.92 -5.83 1.69
N LEU A 69 -3.37 -6.67 2.58
CA LEU A 69 -3.94 -7.98 2.89
C LEU A 69 -5.41 -7.93 3.32
N ILE A 70 -5.74 -7.10 4.32
CA ILE A 70 -7.10 -7.03 4.87
C ILE A 70 -8.07 -6.37 3.88
N THR A 71 -7.64 -5.30 3.21
CA THR A 71 -8.48 -4.62 2.22
C THR A 71 -8.82 -5.53 1.04
N ASN A 72 -7.87 -6.36 0.61
CA ASN A 72 -8.12 -7.31 -0.47
C ASN A 72 -9.04 -8.44 -0.05
N LEU A 73 -9.06 -8.83 1.23
CA LEU A 73 -10.05 -9.80 1.72
C LEU A 73 -11.48 -9.31 1.52
N TYR A 74 -11.76 -8.03 1.82
CA TYR A 74 -13.09 -7.46 1.60
C TYR A 74 -13.48 -7.52 0.13
N PHE A 75 -12.59 -7.09 -0.75
CA PHE A 75 -12.80 -7.10 -2.19
C PHE A 75 -13.03 -8.51 -2.73
N PHE A 76 -12.18 -9.48 -2.41
CA PHE A 76 -12.34 -10.84 -2.91
C PHE A 76 -13.55 -11.54 -2.32
N PHE A 77 -13.93 -11.22 -1.10
CA PHE A 77 -15.15 -11.78 -0.51
C PHE A 77 -16.40 -11.17 -1.17
N PHE A 78 -16.38 -9.87 -1.48
CA PHE A 78 -17.42 -9.25 -2.31
C PHE A 78 -17.55 -9.96 -3.67
N LEU A 79 -16.45 -10.19 -4.38
CA LEU A 79 -16.46 -10.92 -5.65
C LEU A 79 -17.05 -12.34 -5.49
N LEU A 80 -16.67 -13.05 -4.44
CA LEU A 80 -17.18 -14.38 -4.15
C LEU A 80 -18.70 -14.39 -3.98
N ILE A 81 -19.26 -13.41 -3.24
CA ILE A 81 -20.72 -13.31 -3.05
C ILE A 81 -21.41 -12.99 -4.37
N LEU A 82 -20.89 -12.03 -5.13
CA LEU A 82 -21.45 -11.67 -6.43
C LEU A 82 -21.42 -12.84 -7.42
N MET A 83 -20.34 -13.63 -7.42
CA MET A 83 -20.25 -14.86 -8.22
C MET A 83 -21.29 -15.89 -7.79
N LYS A 84 -21.52 -16.06 -6.48
CA LYS A 84 -22.61 -16.95 -6.00
C LYS A 84 -23.97 -16.45 -6.46
N ILE A 85 -24.24 -15.13 -6.38
CA ILE A 85 -25.47 -14.55 -6.91
C ILE A 85 -25.60 -14.83 -8.41
N ASN A 86 -24.51 -14.70 -9.17
CA ASN A 86 -24.51 -14.95 -10.61
C ASN A 86 -24.84 -16.43 -10.96
N VAL A 87 -24.31 -17.36 -10.17
CA VAL A 87 -24.55 -18.80 -10.36
C VAL A 87 -25.98 -19.19 -9.95
N ASP A 88 -26.37 -18.84 -8.72
CA ASP A 88 -27.63 -19.30 -8.10
C ASP A 88 -28.85 -18.45 -8.51
N LYS A 89 -28.60 -17.20 -9.02
CA LYS A 89 -29.63 -16.18 -9.29
C LYS A 89 -30.49 -15.84 -8.07
N LYS A 90 -29.96 -16.04 -6.85
CA LYS A 90 -30.67 -15.78 -5.59
C LYS A 90 -30.19 -14.50 -4.94
N TYR A 91 -31.09 -13.52 -4.83
CA TYR A 91 -30.90 -12.23 -4.16
C TYR A 91 -31.48 -12.32 -2.74
N THR A 92 -30.68 -12.74 -1.77
CA THR A 92 -31.14 -12.89 -0.38
C THR A 92 -30.71 -11.73 0.49
N ILE A 93 -31.49 -11.40 1.52
CA ILE A 93 -31.13 -10.33 2.51
C ILE A 93 -29.77 -10.64 3.14
N LYS A 94 -29.49 -11.90 3.49
CA LYS A 94 -28.19 -12.30 4.05
C LYS A 94 -27.00 -11.94 3.14
N ARG A 95 -27.13 -12.20 1.84
CA ARG A 95 -26.08 -11.82 0.84
C ARG A 95 -25.98 -10.32 0.70
N SER A 96 -27.09 -9.62 0.70
CA SER A 96 -27.17 -8.17 0.65
C SER A 96 -26.48 -7.53 1.85
N SER A 97 -26.82 -7.97 3.06
CA SER A 97 -26.22 -7.46 4.29
C SER A 97 -24.70 -7.66 4.29
N LEU A 98 -24.26 -8.87 3.92
CA LEU A 98 -22.83 -9.17 3.87
C LEU A 98 -22.09 -8.33 2.82
N MET A 99 -22.67 -8.15 1.62
CA MET A 99 -22.11 -7.27 0.60
C MET A 99 -22.06 -5.81 1.07
N GLY A 100 -23.13 -5.33 1.72
CA GLY A 100 -23.20 -3.98 2.27
C GLY A 100 -22.12 -3.72 3.32
N VAL A 101 -21.88 -4.68 4.22
CA VAL A 101 -20.80 -4.61 5.21
C VAL A 101 -19.43 -4.61 4.53
N LEU A 102 -19.19 -5.45 3.53
CA LEU A 102 -17.90 -5.51 2.83
C LEU A 102 -17.61 -4.20 2.09
N VAL A 103 -18.58 -3.65 1.35
CA VAL A 103 -18.47 -2.34 0.70
C VAL A 103 -18.25 -1.24 1.74
N GLY A 104 -18.98 -1.29 2.86
CA GLY A 104 -18.82 -0.37 3.98
C GLY A 104 -17.41 -0.40 4.59
N LEU A 105 -16.87 -1.58 4.83
CA LEU A 105 -15.50 -1.74 5.29
C LEU A 105 -14.47 -1.26 4.24
N SER A 106 -14.75 -1.47 2.95
CA SER A 106 -13.93 -0.93 1.86
C SER A 106 -13.94 0.59 1.83
N ILE A 107 -15.07 1.27 2.13
CA ILE A 107 -15.15 2.73 2.25
C ILE A 107 -14.13 3.25 3.27
N HIS A 108 -14.08 2.65 4.45
CA HIS A 108 -13.18 3.07 5.52
C HIS A 108 -11.72 2.63 5.29
N ALA A 109 -11.52 1.51 4.63
CA ALA A 109 -10.17 0.99 4.38
C ALA A 109 -9.49 1.65 3.18
N LEU A 110 -10.18 1.68 2.03
CA LEU A 110 -9.72 2.27 0.77
C LEU A 110 -10.94 2.67 -0.08
N PHE A 111 -11.40 3.89 0.03
CA PHE A 111 -12.61 4.39 -0.61
C PHE A 111 -12.74 4.05 -2.10
N PHE A 112 -11.65 4.06 -2.85
CA PHE A 112 -11.69 3.69 -4.27
C PHE A 112 -12.02 2.20 -4.51
N LEU A 113 -11.72 1.28 -3.57
CA LEU A 113 -12.16 -0.11 -3.70
C LEU A 113 -13.68 -0.23 -3.62
N ALA A 114 -14.32 0.52 -2.73
CA ALA A 114 -15.78 0.55 -2.67
C ALA A 114 -16.40 1.05 -3.97
N LEU A 115 -15.78 2.02 -4.64
CA LEU A 115 -16.23 2.46 -5.96
C LEU A 115 -16.00 1.42 -7.06
N ILE A 116 -14.91 0.70 -7.01
CA ILE A 116 -14.70 -0.44 -7.92
C ILE A 116 -15.80 -1.50 -7.70
N GLU A 117 -16.08 -1.86 -6.45
CA GLU A 117 -17.15 -2.80 -6.07
C GLU A 117 -18.53 -2.31 -6.57
N PHE A 118 -18.81 -1.02 -6.43
CA PHE A 118 -20.02 -0.40 -6.97
C PHE A 118 -20.09 -0.51 -8.50
N PHE A 119 -19.03 -0.15 -9.21
CA PHE A 119 -19.01 -0.24 -10.67
C PHE A 119 -19.06 -1.70 -11.17
N ILE A 120 -18.50 -2.67 -10.44
CA ILE A 120 -18.65 -4.09 -10.75
C ILE A 120 -20.13 -4.49 -10.67
N LEU A 121 -20.81 -4.13 -9.57
CA LEU A 121 -22.21 -4.44 -9.38
C LEU A 121 -23.08 -3.79 -10.46
N LEU A 122 -22.87 -2.50 -10.72
CA LEU A 122 -23.59 -1.76 -11.75
C LEU A 122 -23.40 -2.39 -13.14
N SER A 123 -22.15 -2.64 -13.53
CA SER A 123 -21.82 -3.28 -14.82
C SER A 123 -22.39 -4.68 -14.93
N TYR A 124 -22.36 -5.44 -13.82
CA TYR A 124 -22.97 -6.75 -13.75
C TYR A 124 -24.49 -6.70 -14.02
N LEU A 125 -25.19 -5.73 -13.41
CA LEU A 125 -26.63 -5.55 -13.62
C LEU A 125 -26.93 -5.13 -15.08
N ILE A 126 -26.16 -4.17 -15.60
CA ILE A 126 -26.33 -3.70 -16.99
C ILE A 126 -26.15 -4.85 -17.99
N LEU A 127 -25.08 -5.63 -17.87
CA LEU A 127 -24.78 -6.68 -18.83
C LEU A 127 -25.71 -7.89 -18.74
N ASN A 128 -26.22 -8.22 -17.55
CA ASN A 128 -27.09 -9.38 -17.39
C ASN A 128 -28.56 -9.05 -17.63
N TYR A 129 -29.02 -7.83 -17.37
CA TYR A 129 -30.43 -7.49 -17.40
C TYR A 129 -30.81 -6.40 -18.41
N LYS A 130 -29.81 -5.68 -18.98
CA LYS A 130 -30.01 -4.68 -20.03
C LYS A 130 -31.18 -3.74 -19.70
N THR A 131 -32.21 -3.70 -20.55
CA THR A 131 -33.42 -2.87 -20.37
C THR A 131 -34.31 -3.32 -19.20
N GLN A 132 -34.09 -4.52 -18.65
CA GLN A 132 -34.88 -5.07 -17.54
C GLN A 132 -34.31 -4.73 -16.15
N ILE A 133 -33.30 -3.87 -16.04
CA ILE A 133 -32.65 -3.54 -14.78
C ILE A 133 -33.67 -3.05 -13.75
N PHE A 134 -34.54 -2.11 -14.11
CA PHE A 134 -35.56 -1.58 -13.20
C PHE A 134 -36.54 -2.67 -12.75
N LYS A 135 -36.89 -3.59 -13.63
CA LYS A 135 -37.77 -4.71 -13.29
C LYS A 135 -37.12 -5.64 -12.26
N ILE A 136 -35.82 -5.91 -12.39
CA ILE A 136 -35.05 -6.71 -11.41
C ILE A 136 -34.89 -5.95 -10.09
N ILE A 137 -34.57 -4.67 -10.11
CA ILE A 137 -34.47 -3.87 -8.89
C ILE A 137 -35.79 -3.87 -8.14
N LYS A 138 -36.92 -3.68 -8.85
CA LYS A 138 -38.28 -3.72 -8.27
C LYS A 138 -38.62 -5.11 -7.73
N LYS A 139 -38.26 -6.18 -8.44
CA LYS A 139 -38.48 -7.55 -8.00
C LYS A 139 -37.67 -7.89 -6.75
N GLU A 140 -36.42 -7.49 -6.70
CA GLU A 140 -35.48 -7.80 -5.62
C GLU A 140 -35.26 -6.59 -4.70
N ILE A 141 -36.31 -5.77 -4.51
CA ILE A 141 -36.27 -4.50 -3.79
C ILE A 141 -35.67 -4.66 -2.38
N LYS A 142 -36.02 -5.74 -1.67
CA LYS A 142 -35.52 -6.02 -0.32
C LYS A 142 -33.99 -6.18 -0.30
N PHE A 143 -33.41 -6.79 -1.35
CA PHE A 143 -31.97 -6.94 -1.49
C PHE A 143 -31.29 -5.57 -1.68
N PHE A 144 -31.76 -4.79 -2.67
CA PHE A 144 -31.12 -3.50 -2.98
C PHE A 144 -31.35 -2.47 -1.89
N PHE A 145 -32.50 -2.47 -1.24
CA PHE A 145 -32.79 -1.59 -0.11
C PHE A 145 -31.89 -1.88 1.10
N THR A 146 -31.76 -3.17 1.48
CA THR A 146 -30.85 -3.56 2.58
C THR A 146 -29.40 -3.21 2.25
N LEU A 147 -28.95 -3.46 1.01
CA LEU A 147 -27.62 -3.06 0.56
C LEU A 147 -27.41 -1.55 0.70
N GLY A 148 -28.38 -0.76 0.19
CA GLY A 148 -28.34 0.70 0.23
C GLY A 148 -28.28 1.25 1.65
N ILE A 149 -29.12 0.76 2.55
CA ILE A 149 -29.13 1.21 3.97
C ILE A 149 -27.77 0.96 4.62
N ILE A 150 -27.21 -0.25 4.48
CA ILE A 150 -25.94 -0.59 5.13
C ILE A 150 -24.79 0.25 4.55
N VAL A 151 -24.72 0.38 3.23
CA VAL A 151 -23.68 1.21 2.59
C VAL A 151 -23.83 2.68 2.99
N SER A 152 -25.05 3.21 3.03
CA SER A 152 -25.31 4.59 3.46
C SER A 152 -24.93 4.83 4.92
N PHE A 153 -25.15 3.86 5.81
CA PHE A 153 -24.70 3.93 7.21
C PHE A 153 -23.17 4.06 7.30
N PHE A 154 -22.42 3.20 6.62
CA PHE A 154 -20.96 3.29 6.62
C PHE A 154 -20.44 4.55 5.93
N LEU A 155 -21.11 4.99 4.85
CA LEU A 155 -20.76 6.23 4.15
C LEU A 155 -20.98 7.45 5.04
N SER A 156 -22.07 7.51 5.81
CA SER A 156 -22.31 8.61 6.74
C SER A 156 -21.26 8.65 7.86
N LEU A 157 -20.88 7.51 8.41
CA LEU A 157 -19.78 7.45 9.38
C LEU A 157 -18.45 7.95 8.76
N PHE A 158 -18.17 7.58 7.52
CA PHE A 158 -16.98 8.04 6.81
C PHE A 158 -16.99 9.55 6.58
N VAL A 159 -18.14 10.11 6.13
CA VAL A 159 -18.30 11.56 5.94
C VAL A 159 -18.15 12.31 7.26
N ILE A 160 -18.76 11.83 8.34
CA ILE A 160 -18.60 12.41 9.69
C ILE A 160 -17.12 12.39 10.12
N HIS A 161 -16.43 11.28 9.85
CA HIS A 161 -14.99 11.18 10.14
C HIS A 161 -14.17 12.19 9.35
N LEU A 162 -14.41 12.32 8.03
CA LEU A 162 -13.73 13.32 7.20
C LEU A 162 -14.01 14.75 7.66
N TYR A 163 -15.24 15.04 8.05
CA TYR A 163 -15.62 16.38 8.54
C TYR A 163 -14.92 16.74 9.85
N LYS A 164 -14.67 15.75 10.72
CA LYS A 164 -13.95 15.95 11.99
C LYS A 164 -12.43 16.04 11.83
N LEU A 165 -11.89 15.73 10.65
CA LEU A 165 -10.45 15.86 10.40
C LEU A 165 -10.05 17.33 10.36
N SER A 166 -8.93 17.65 11.02
CA SER A 166 -8.33 18.98 10.88
C SER A 166 -7.89 19.25 9.44
N PRO A 167 -7.77 20.52 9.02
CA PRO A 167 -7.22 20.87 7.71
C PRO A 167 -5.86 20.21 7.45
N ASP A 168 -5.00 20.17 8.45
CA ASP A 168 -3.68 19.52 8.37
C ASP A 168 -3.80 18.01 8.11
N ALA A 169 -4.70 17.33 8.82
CA ALA A 169 -4.93 15.90 8.62
C ALA A 169 -5.47 15.62 7.20
N ASN A 170 -6.34 16.47 6.66
CA ASN A 170 -6.81 16.36 5.27
C ASN A 170 -5.64 16.46 4.27
N ILE A 171 -4.72 17.41 4.47
CA ILE A 171 -3.53 17.53 3.62
C ILE A 171 -2.64 16.28 3.77
N VAL A 172 -2.45 15.78 4.99
CA VAL A 172 -1.63 14.57 5.25
C VAL A 172 -2.17 13.36 4.51
N ILE A 173 -3.48 13.13 4.51
CA ILE A 173 -4.08 12.00 3.79
C ILE A 173 -4.20 12.22 2.27
N GLY A 174 -3.73 13.36 1.77
CA GLY A 174 -3.78 13.71 0.35
C GLY A 174 -5.15 14.20 -0.12
N ASN A 175 -6.04 14.59 0.79
CA ASN A 175 -7.36 15.12 0.45
C ASN A 175 -7.31 16.65 0.35
N PHE A 176 -6.63 17.17 -0.64
CA PHE A 176 -6.57 18.60 -0.94
C PHE A 176 -6.99 18.91 -2.38
N GLU A 177 -7.45 20.12 -2.61
CA GLU A 177 -7.87 20.55 -3.94
C GLU A 177 -6.68 20.68 -4.88
N ILE A 178 -6.86 20.27 -6.12
CA ILE A 178 -5.89 20.44 -7.19
C ILE A 178 -6.32 21.57 -8.09
N ASN A 179 -5.37 22.40 -8.52
CA ASN A 179 -5.65 23.46 -9.47
C ASN A 179 -5.84 22.91 -10.90
N LEU A 180 -6.31 23.76 -11.80
CA LEU A 180 -6.58 23.38 -13.19
C LEU A 180 -5.35 22.83 -13.91
N GLU A 181 -4.19 23.42 -13.70
CA GLU A 181 -2.93 22.95 -14.29
C GLU A 181 -2.56 21.55 -13.83
N GLN A 182 -2.67 21.31 -12.52
CA GLN A 182 -2.46 19.99 -11.94
C GLN A 182 -3.45 18.97 -12.51
N LYS A 183 -4.69 19.38 -12.71
CA LYS A 183 -5.75 18.55 -13.29
C LYS A 183 -5.42 18.16 -14.74
N ILE A 184 -5.03 19.13 -15.57
CA ILE A 184 -4.62 18.87 -16.96
C ILE A 184 -3.42 17.93 -17.01
N ASN A 185 -2.44 18.12 -16.14
CA ASN A 185 -1.27 17.26 -16.07
C ASN A 185 -1.64 15.84 -15.63
N LEU A 186 -2.57 15.69 -14.70
CA LEU A 186 -3.11 14.40 -14.30
C LEU A 186 -3.80 13.68 -15.46
N ILE A 187 -4.61 14.40 -16.24
CA ILE A 187 -5.29 13.86 -17.43
C ILE A 187 -4.26 13.41 -18.47
N LYS A 188 -3.30 14.27 -18.81
CA LYS A 188 -2.21 13.93 -19.75
C LYS A 188 -1.44 12.69 -19.31
N TYR A 189 -1.09 12.63 -18.04
CA TYR A 189 -0.41 11.47 -17.47
C TYR A 189 -1.26 10.20 -17.54
N THR A 190 -2.55 10.30 -17.24
CA THR A 190 -3.47 9.16 -17.33
C THR A 190 -3.51 8.60 -18.74
N PHE A 191 -3.60 9.45 -19.76
CA PHE A 191 -3.53 9.02 -21.14
C PHE A 191 -2.17 8.38 -21.48
N LYS A 192 -1.06 8.95 -21.03
CA LYS A 192 0.28 8.36 -21.22
C LYS A 192 0.37 6.98 -20.55
N TYR A 193 -0.20 6.81 -19.34
CA TYR A 193 -0.24 5.54 -18.64
C TYR A 193 -1.08 4.50 -19.38
N LEU A 194 -2.30 4.85 -19.78
CA LEU A 194 -3.21 3.95 -20.51
C LEU A 194 -2.71 3.61 -21.91
N SER A 195 -1.92 4.49 -22.53
CA SER A 195 -1.28 4.24 -23.85
C SER A 195 0.08 3.54 -23.77
N ASN A 196 0.55 3.22 -22.56
CA ASN A 196 1.79 2.45 -22.42
C ASN A 196 1.66 1.08 -23.11
N LYS A 197 2.66 0.69 -23.86
CA LYS A 197 2.68 -0.57 -24.65
C LYS A 197 2.33 -1.79 -23.82
N PHE A 198 2.83 -1.86 -22.59
CA PHE A 198 2.56 -2.97 -21.69
C PHE A 198 1.08 -3.00 -21.24
N PHE A 199 0.52 -1.84 -20.88
CA PHE A 199 -0.88 -1.73 -20.50
C PHE A 199 -1.81 -2.08 -21.67
N LEU A 200 -1.54 -1.55 -22.86
CA LEU A 200 -2.32 -1.85 -24.07
C LEU A 200 -2.25 -3.34 -24.43
N LEU A 201 -1.07 -3.95 -24.36
CA LEU A 201 -0.92 -5.39 -24.58
C LEU A 201 -1.75 -6.20 -23.60
N LEU A 202 -1.65 -5.88 -22.31
CA LEU A 202 -2.45 -6.56 -21.26
C LEU A 202 -3.95 -6.36 -21.50
N PHE A 203 -4.36 -5.14 -21.88
CA PHE A 203 -5.77 -4.80 -22.13
C PHE A 203 -6.32 -5.59 -23.33
N ILE A 204 -5.64 -5.55 -24.48
CA ILE A 204 -6.05 -6.27 -25.69
C ILE A 204 -6.09 -7.77 -25.43
N THR A 205 -5.04 -8.31 -24.79
CA THR A 205 -4.96 -9.74 -24.48
C THR A 205 -6.11 -10.16 -23.57
N ASN A 206 -6.44 -9.36 -22.55
CA ASN A 206 -7.55 -9.65 -21.66
C ASN A 206 -8.92 -9.63 -22.37
N ILE A 207 -9.14 -8.72 -23.33
CA ILE A 207 -10.34 -8.71 -24.15
C ILE A 207 -10.43 -10.00 -24.98
N VAL A 208 -9.35 -10.36 -25.67
CA VAL A 208 -9.30 -11.58 -26.50
C VAL A 208 -9.57 -12.83 -25.65
N LEU A 209 -8.91 -12.96 -24.52
CA LEU A 209 -9.12 -14.06 -23.56
C LEU A 209 -10.55 -14.09 -23.02
N PHE A 210 -11.13 -12.93 -22.71
CA PHE A 210 -12.50 -12.83 -22.26
C PHE A 210 -13.48 -13.30 -23.31
N LEU A 211 -13.35 -12.85 -24.56
CA LEU A 211 -14.20 -13.27 -25.67
C LEU A 211 -14.11 -14.78 -25.92
N TYR A 212 -12.92 -15.35 -25.77
CA TYR A 212 -12.70 -16.78 -25.89
C TYR A 212 -13.38 -17.60 -24.77
N ILE A 213 -13.24 -17.16 -23.51
CA ILE A 213 -13.72 -17.90 -22.33
C ILE A 213 -15.21 -17.64 -22.05
N LYS A 214 -15.74 -16.44 -22.33
CA LYS A 214 -17.13 -16.06 -22.06
C LYS A 214 -18.16 -17.06 -22.57
N LYS A 215 -17.91 -17.63 -23.73
CA LYS A 215 -18.80 -18.63 -24.35
C LYS A 215 -18.91 -19.90 -23.50
N ARG A 216 -17.93 -20.22 -22.66
CA ARG A 216 -17.81 -21.46 -21.89
C ARG A 216 -18.11 -21.28 -20.42
N GLU A 217 -17.71 -20.12 -19.81
CA GLU A 217 -17.72 -19.92 -18.37
C GLU A 217 -18.20 -18.52 -17.96
N ARG A 218 -19.47 -18.43 -17.55
CA ARG A 218 -20.10 -17.15 -17.14
C ARG A 218 -19.46 -16.50 -15.92
N GLY A 219 -18.82 -17.28 -15.03
CA GLY A 219 -18.15 -16.74 -13.83
C GLY A 219 -17.02 -15.80 -14.15
N PHE A 220 -16.31 -15.98 -15.27
CA PHE A 220 -15.24 -15.11 -15.71
C PHE A 220 -15.68 -13.69 -16.03
N LEU A 221 -16.97 -13.48 -16.30
CA LEU A 221 -17.53 -12.13 -16.48
C LEU A 221 -17.24 -11.23 -15.26
N ILE A 222 -17.46 -11.73 -14.04
CA ILE A 222 -17.29 -10.92 -12.83
C ILE A 222 -15.82 -10.57 -12.60
N ILE A 223 -14.90 -11.50 -12.86
CA ILE A 223 -13.46 -11.22 -12.76
C ILE A 223 -13.02 -10.22 -13.83
N PHE A 224 -13.52 -10.33 -15.06
CA PHE A 224 -13.27 -9.35 -16.11
C PHE A 224 -13.86 -7.97 -15.78
N LEU A 225 -15.07 -7.95 -15.21
CA LEU A 225 -15.69 -6.71 -14.75
C LEU A 225 -14.88 -6.03 -13.65
N SER A 226 -14.21 -6.79 -12.78
CA SER A 226 -13.32 -6.19 -11.76
C SER A 226 -12.17 -5.40 -12.40
N TYR A 227 -11.63 -5.90 -13.50
CA TYR A 227 -10.59 -5.20 -14.28
C TYR A 227 -11.14 -3.93 -14.96
N ILE A 228 -12.24 -4.05 -15.70
CA ILE A 228 -12.87 -2.91 -16.39
C ILE A 228 -13.33 -1.85 -15.39
N SER A 229 -13.97 -2.26 -14.28
CA SER A 229 -14.41 -1.33 -13.23
C SER A 229 -13.27 -0.60 -12.56
N SER A 230 -12.10 -1.21 -12.43
CA SER A 230 -10.89 -0.53 -11.94
C SER A 230 -10.45 0.59 -12.90
N ILE A 231 -10.52 0.37 -14.21
CA ILE A 231 -10.23 1.40 -15.23
C ILE A 231 -11.28 2.52 -15.17
N ILE A 232 -12.58 2.16 -15.10
CA ILE A 232 -13.65 3.14 -15.00
C ILE A 232 -13.49 3.99 -13.73
N THR A 233 -13.20 3.38 -12.60
CA THR A 233 -12.97 4.10 -11.34
C THR A 233 -11.81 5.08 -11.46
N PHE A 234 -10.72 4.68 -12.12
CA PHE A 234 -9.56 5.55 -12.33
C PHE A 234 -9.93 6.76 -13.19
N LEU A 235 -10.61 6.54 -14.31
CA LEU A 235 -11.08 7.62 -15.19
C LEU A 235 -12.08 8.53 -14.47
N PHE A 236 -13.00 7.95 -13.68
CA PHE A 236 -13.95 8.71 -12.87
C PHE A 236 -13.23 9.69 -11.94
N PHE A 237 -12.23 9.21 -11.18
CA PHE A 237 -11.47 10.09 -10.31
C PHE A 237 -10.66 11.14 -11.06
N VAL A 238 -10.01 10.74 -12.14
CA VAL A 238 -9.21 11.68 -12.94
C VAL A 238 -10.05 12.78 -13.56
N VAL A 239 -11.27 12.47 -14.05
CA VAL A 239 -12.11 13.43 -14.75
C VAL A 239 -12.97 14.25 -13.79
N LEU A 240 -13.64 13.60 -12.83
CA LEU A 240 -14.69 14.23 -12.03
C LEU A 240 -14.21 14.76 -10.68
N VAL A 241 -13.16 14.21 -10.10
CA VAL A 241 -12.73 14.60 -8.77
C VAL A 241 -11.62 15.65 -8.85
N ASN A 242 -11.89 16.86 -8.32
CA ASN A 242 -10.92 17.96 -8.25
C ASN A 242 -10.07 17.91 -6.98
N ARG A 243 -9.73 16.71 -6.52
CA ARG A 243 -8.90 16.53 -5.32
C ARG A 243 -7.75 15.59 -5.62
N HIS A 244 -6.64 15.82 -4.93
CA HIS A 244 -5.54 14.88 -4.96
C HIS A 244 -5.96 13.60 -4.24
N ILE A 245 -5.73 12.48 -4.87
CA ILE A 245 -5.99 11.14 -4.33
C ILE A 245 -4.76 10.29 -4.63
N HIS A 246 -4.57 9.22 -3.89
CA HIS A 246 -3.50 8.24 -4.14
C HIS A 246 -3.72 7.49 -5.46
N TYR A 247 -3.57 8.18 -6.58
CA TYR A 247 -3.77 7.64 -7.94
C TYR A 247 -2.92 6.40 -8.20
N ASP A 248 -1.73 6.33 -7.61
CA ASP A 248 -0.84 5.17 -7.68
C ASP A 248 -1.48 3.89 -7.13
N LEU A 249 -2.33 3.98 -6.11
CA LEU A 249 -3.05 2.83 -5.57
C LEU A 249 -4.12 2.34 -6.55
N ILE A 250 -4.83 3.25 -7.22
CA ILE A 250 -5.84 2.90 -8.22
C ILE A 250 -5.16 2.26 -9.45
N GLN A 251 -4.06 2.84 -9.93
CA GLN A 251 -3.28 2.28 -11.03
C GLN A 251 -2.78 0.86 -10.74
N ARG A 252 -2.24 0.65 -9.54
CA ARG A 252 -1.82 -0.69 -9.10
C ARG A 252 -2.98 -1.66 -9.08
N THR A 253 -4.18 -1.21 -8.71
CA THR A 253 -5.38 -2.06 -8.71
C THR A 253 -5.79 -2.45 -10.13
N ILE A 254 -5.73 -1.53 -11.11
CA ILE A 254 -5.98 -1.83 -12.53
C ILE A 254 -5.03 -2.93 -13.01
N PHE A 255 -3.74 -2.73 -12.76
CA PHE A 255 -2.72 -3.69 -13.19
C PHE A 255 -2.91 -5.06 -12.55
N ASN A 256 -3.20 -5.09 -11.25
CA ASN A 256 -3.36 -6.33 -10.50
C ASN A 256 -4.62 -7.10 -10.89
N THR A 257 -5.75 -6.41 -11.07
CA THR A 257 -6.99 -7.05 -11.54
C THR A 257 -6.85 -7.55 -12.98
N GLY A 258 -6.11 -6.81 -13.82
CA GLY A 258 -5.77 -7.23 -15.18
C GLY A 258 -4.89 -8.47 -15.23
N ILE A 259 -3.82 -8.52 -14.43
CA ILE A 259 -2.96 -9.70 -14.31
C ILE A 259 -3.73 -10.88 -13.70
N LEU A 260 -4.54 -10.64 -12.68
CA LEU A 260 -5.37 -11.69 -12.09
C LEU A 260 -6.27 -12.34 -13.13
N PHE A 261 -6.99 -11.51 -13.90
CA PHE A 261 -7.85 -12.04 -14.97
C PHE A 261 -7.03 -12.82 -16.00
N PHE A 262 -5.91 -12.25 -16.47
CA PHE A 262 -5.00 -12.89 -17.42
C PHE A 262 -4.55 -14.27 -16.95
N LEU A 263 -4.02 -14.37 -15.74
CA LEU A 263 -3.53 -15.63 -15.19
C LEU A 263 -4.65 -16.66 -15.02
N LEU A 264 -5.79 -16.25 -14.47
CA LEU A 264 -6.94 -17.15 -14.31
C LEU A 264 -7.46 -17.66 -15.67
N ALA A 265 -7.47 -16.78 -16.68
CA ALA A 265 -7.88 -17.15 -18.05
C ALA A 265 -6.91 -18.18 -18.67
N ILE A 266 -5.60 -17.94 -18.57
CA ILE A 266 -4.57 -18.88 -19.04
C ILE A 266 -4.69 -20.22 -18.30
N PHE A 267 -4.78 -20.20 -16.97
CA PHE A 267 -4.93 -21.44 -16.20
C PHE A 267 -6.20 -22.19 -16.58
N LYS A 268 -7.30 -21.48 -16.89
CA LYS A 268 -8.53 -22.13 -17.34
C LYS A 268 -8.37 -22.78 -18.71
N ILE A 269 -7.71 -22.12 -19.64
CA ILE A 269 -7.42 -22.69 -20.97
C ILE A 269 -6.55 -23.94 -20.83
N LEU A 270 -5.53 -23.88 -19.99
CA LEU A 270 -4.67 -25.03 -19.69
C LEU A 270 -5.48 -26.17 -19.04
N ASP A 271 -6.33 -25.85 -18.04
CA ASP A 271 -7.19 -26.83 -17.37
C ASP A 271 -8.10 -27.54 -18.36
N LEU A 272 -8.68 -26.83 -19.34
CA LEU A 272 -9.52 -27.39 -20.39
C LEU A 272 -8.74 -28.27 -21.37
N LYS A 273 -7.54 -27.86 -21.80
CA LYS A 273 -6.69 -28.62 -22.71
C LYS A 273 -6.11 -29.89 -22.07
N ILE A 274 -5.64 -29.78 -20.80
CA ILE A 274 -5.02 -30.91 -20.09
C ILE A 274 -6.08 -31.90 -19.59
N LYS A 275 -7.37 -31.55 -19.63
CA LYS A 275 -8.46 -32.44 -19.23
C LYS A 275 -8.49 -33.77 -20.02
N GLN A 276 -7.91 -33.75 -21.21
CA GLN A 276 -7.78 -34.97 -22.06
C GLN A 276 -6.74 -35.97 -21.50
N PHE A 277 -5.81 -35.55 -20.63
CA PHE A 277 -4.73 -36.37 -20.06
C PHE A 277 -4.82 -36.44 -18.54
N LYS A 278 -5.79 -37.24 -18.00
CA LYS A 278 -6.10 -37.28 -16.56
C LYS A 278 -4.91 -37.52 -15.65
N ASN A 279 -3.99 -38.40 -15.97
CA ASN A 279 -2.82 -38.75 -15.15
C ASN A 279 -1.71 -37.67 -15.27
N PHE A 280 -1.48 -37.18 -16.46
CA PHE A 280 -0.51 -36.11 -16.71
C PHE A 280 -0.88 -34.80 -15.97
N LYS A 281 -2.16 -34.50 -15.84
CA LYS A 281 -2.67 -33.35 -15.13
C LYS A 281 -2.23 -33.31 -13.66
N LYS A 282 -2.36 -34.43 -12.94
CA LYS A 282 -1.96 -34.51 -11.51
C LYS A 282 -0.46 -34.29 -11.38
N ILE A 283 0.33 -34.93 -12.21
CA ILE A 283 1.79 -34.81 -12.21
C ILE A 283 2.20 -33.39 -12.57
N PHE A 284 1.60 -32.79 -13.61
CA PHE A 284 1.90 -31.42 -14.02
C PHE A 284 1.64 -30.39 -12.89
N PHE A 285 0.46 -30.45 -12.26
CA PHE A 285 0.14 -29.52 -11.16
C PHE A 285 1.00 -29.77 -9.93
N PHE A 286 1.33 -31.02 -9.60
CA PHE A 286 2.24 -31.34 -8.52
C PHE A 286 3.64 -30.78 -8.79
N LEU A 287 4.20 -31.01 -9.99
CA LEU A 287 5.47 -30.45 -10.40
C LEU A 287 5.46 -28.91 -10.36
N LEU A 288 4.39 -28.29 -10.81
CA LEU A 288 4.25 -26.84 -10.81
C LEU A 288 4.31 -26.28 -9.37
N ILE A 289 3.59 -26.87 -8.41
CA ILE A 289 3.68 -26.51 -6.98
C ILE A 289 5.11 -26.70 -6.47
N THR A 290 5.69 -27.86 -6.72
CA THR A 290 7.03 -28.19 -6.22
C THR A 290 8.06 -27.19 -6.75
N VAL A 291 8.00 -26.88 -8.05
CA VAL A 291 8.87 -25.88 -8.68
C VAL A 291 8.65 -24.48 -8.05
N PHE A 292 7.41 -24.05 -7.80
CA PHE A 292 7.16 -22.76 -7.18
C PHE A 292 7.62 -22.68 -5.74
N ILE A 293 7.40 -23.72 -4.93
CA ILE A 293 7.89 -23.76 -3.55
C ILE A 293 9.42 -23.76 -3.55
N PHE A 294 10.04 -24.57 -4.41
CA PHE A 294 11.49 -24.63 -4.53
C PHE A 294 12.07 -23.30 -5.00
N LEU A 295 11.50 -22.71 -6.06
CA LEU A 295 11.93 -21.42 -6.59
C LEU A 295 11.82 -20.30 -5.54
N ASN A 296 10.68 -20.26 -4.83
CA ASN A 296 10.49 -19.26 -3.77
C ASN A 296 11.52 -19.41 -2.66
N ASN A 297 11.75 -20.64 -2.19
CA ASN A 297 12.73 -20.89 -1.15
C ASN A 297 14.16 -20.64 -1.62
N TYR A 298 14.53 -21.12 -2.81
CA TYR A 298 15.85 -20.90 -3.39
C TYR A 298 16.16 -19.41 -3.55
N LEU A 299 15.24 -18.65 -4.15
CA LEU A 299 15.40 -17.22 -4.34
C LEU A 299 15.45 -16.48 -2.99
N TYR A 300 14.63 -16.89 -2.03
CA TYR A 300 14.65 -16.34 -0.68
C TYR A 300 16.00 -16.54 -0.03
N PHE A 301 16.54 -17.76 -0.02
CA PHE A 301 17.86 -18.07 0.57
C PHE A 301 18.99 -17.34 -0.17
N LYS A 302 18.96 -17.30 -1.51
CA LYS A 302 19.96 -16.58 -2.31
C LYS A 302 20.02 -15.10 -1.97
N ASN A 303 18.88 -14.47 -1.74
CA ASN A 303 18.79 -13.03 -1.46
C ASN A 303 18.88 -12.72 0.04
N PHE A 304 18.70 -13.73 0.92
CA PHE A 304 18.70 -13.59 2.36
C PHE A 304 20.03 -13.03 2.88
N ASN A 305 21.15 -13.50 2.34
CA ASN A 305 22.48 -13.10 2.78
C ASN A 305 22.85 -11.64 2.44
N LYS A 306 22.16 -10.98 1.50
CA LYS A 306 22.49 -9.61 1.07
C LYS A 306 21.94 -8.52 1.99
N ASN A 307 20.85 -8.75 2.70
CA ASN A 307 20.12 -7.72 3.46
C ASN A 307 19.97 -8.02 4.97
N ASP A 308 20.60 -9.06 5.47
CA ASP A 308 20.21 -9.63 6.77
C ASP A 308 20.88 -9.00 7.99
N TYR A 309 21.97 -8.24 7.81
CA TYR A 309 22.64 -7.61 8.94
C TYR A 309 21.72 -6.68 9.73
N VAL A 310 20.96 -5.83 9.04
CA VAL A 310 20.03 -4.90 9.71
C VAL A 310 18.91 -5.65 10.43
N ARG A 311 18.38 -6.72 9.83
CA ARG A 311 17.33 -7.54 10.47
C ARG A 311 17.85 -8.32 11.66
N HIS A 312 19.07 -8.87 11.57
CA HIS A 312 19.71 -9.59 12.65
C HIS A 312 20.01 -8.65 13.82
N ASP A 313 20.57 -7.48 13.54
CA ASP A 313 20.87 -6.46 14.53
C ASP A 313 19.59 -5.93 15.18
N PHE A 314 18.52 -5.75 14.40
CA PHE A 314 17.19 -5.40 14.91
C PHE A 314 16.63 -6.46 15.87
N ARG A 315 16.73 -7.75 15.53
CA ARG A 315 16.30 -8.84 16.42
C ARG A 315 17.11 -8.87 17.72
N LYS A 316 18.43 -8.64 17.65
CA LYS A 316 19.29 -8.54 18.83
C LYS A 316 18.90 -7.35 19.70
N LEU A 317 18.64 -6.18 19.07
CA LEU A 317 18.15 -4.98 19.74
C LEU A 317 16.84 -5.27 20.51
N VAL A 318 15.86 -5.87 19.83
CA VAL A 318 14.57 -6.22 20.43
C VAL A 318 14.73 -7.17 21.62
N LYS A 319 15.54 -8.23 21.46
CA LYS A 319 15.83 -9.16 22.55
C LYS A 319 16.51 -8.47 23.75
N ASN A 320 17.38 -7.51 23.49
CA ASN A 320 18.02 -6.74 24.57
C ASN A 320 17.01 -5.83 25.28
N LEU A 321 16.17 -5.10 24.52
CA LEU A 321 15.10 -4.29 25.11
C LEU A 321 14.17 -5.10 26.01
N GLU A 322 13.83 -6.33 25.61
CA GLU A 322 12.99 -7.24 26.39
C GLU A 322 13.74 -7.81 27.61
N LYS A 323 15.00 -8.24 27.44
CA LYS A 323 15.80 -8.85 28.51
C LYS A 323 16.13 -7.88 29.65
N GLU A 324 16.47 -6.65 29.31
CA GLU A 324 16.80 -5.62 30.30
C GLU A 324 15.59 -4.89 30.86
N ASN A 325 14.38 -5.35 30.51
CA ASN A 325 13.12 -4.72 30.93
C ASN A 325 13.09 -3.18 30.70
N LEU A 326 13.79 -2.69 29.68
CA LEU A 326 13.89 -1.26 29.38
C LEU A 326 12.55 -0.65 28.95
N LEU A 327 11.58 -1.48 28.64
CA LEU A 327 10.24 -1.13 28.18
C LEU A 327 9.16 -1.39 29.24
N ILE A 328 9.50 -1.42 30.52
CA ILE A 328 8.55 -1.78 31.60
C ILE A 328 7.45 -0.74 31.69
N ASN A 329 7.81 0.54 31.65
CA ASN A 329 6.80 1.60 31.78
C ASN A 329 6.37 2.10 30.41
N LYS A 330 5.13 1.76 30.01
CA LYS A 330 4.56 2.13 28.72
C LYS A 330 4.35 3.64 28.53
N ASN A 331 4.42 4.42 29.61
CA ASN A 331 4.25 5.86 29.60
C ASN A 331 5.59 6.62 29.51
N ASP A 332 6.71 5.91 29.56
CA ASP A 332 8.02 6.53 29.42
C ASP A 332 8.19 7.12 28.03
N GLU A 333 8.71 8.35 27.97
CA GLU A 333 8.94 9.00 26.69
C GLU A 333 10.14 8.36 25.99
N ILE A 334 9.95 7.99 24.72
CA ILE A 334 10.97 7.34 23.89
C ILE A 334 11.20 8.19 22.63
N LEU A 335 12.47 8.44 22.31
CA LEU A 335 12.88 9.06 21.07
C LEU A 335 13.35 7.97 20.09
N VAL A 336 12.64 7.80 18.98
CA VAL A 336 12.99 6.89 17.89
C VAL A 336 12.61 7.46 16.54
N LEU A 337 13.54 7.48 15.60
CA LEU A 337 13.31 7.92 14.21
C LEU A 337 13.20 6.75 13.24
N ASP A 338 13.59 5.55 13.64
CA ASP A 338 13.48 4.36 12.80
C ASP A 338 12.02 3.87 12.72
N PRO A 339 11.40 3.82 11.52
CA PRO A 339 9.99 3.45 11.39
C PRO A 339 9.68 2.00 11.76
N MET A 340 10.63 1.08 11.60
CA MET A 340 10.41 -0.33 11.95
C MET A 340 10.39 -0.51 13.46
N LEU A 341 11.32 0.16 14.14
CA LEU A 341 11.40 0.11 15.59
C LEU A 341 10.21 0.82 16.24
N PHE A 342 9.82 1.99 15.72
CA PHE A 342 8.61 2.68 16.13
C PHE A 342 7.37 1.77 16.03
N THR A 343 7.19 1.09 14.89
CA THR A 343 6.08 0.15 14.71
C THR A 343 6.13 -1.01 15.69
N TYR A 344 7.32 -1.50 16.02
CA TYR A 344 7.50 -2.54 17.05
C TYR A 344 7.07 -2.05 18.42
N LEU A 345 7.51 -0.86 18.83
CA LEU A 345 7.20 -0.27 20.13
C LEU A 345 5.70 -0.03 20.31
N ILE A 346 5.02 0.50 19.28
CA ILE A 346 3.55 0.62 19.30
C ILE A 346 2.86 -0.74 19.49
N ARG A 347 3.36 -1.81 18.86
CA ARG A 347 2.81 -3.15 19.05
C ARG A 347 3.03 -3.72 20.46
N LYS A 348 3.95 -3.15 21.20
CA LYS A 348 4.19 -3.41 22.63
C LYS A 348 3.45 -2.43 23.54
N ASP A 349 2.46 -1.71 22.97
CA ASP A 349 1.57 -0.74 23.65
C ASP A 349 2.28 0.50 24.20
N HIS A 350 3.49 0.85 23.72
CA HIS A 350 4.09 2.14 24.03
C HIS A 350 3.34 3.26 23.31
N GLN A 351 3.02 4.33 24.03
CA GLN A 351 2.21 5.41 23.50
C GLN A 351 2.92 6.78 23.54
N ASN A 352 3.96 6.91 24.36
CA ASN A 352 4.65 8.19 24.55
C ASN A 352 5.93 8.26 23.73
N PHE A 353 5.91 9.07 22.68
CA PHE A 353 7.04 9.28 21.78
C PHE A 353 7.31 10.77 21.61
N THR A 354 8.57 11.16 21.70
CA THR A 354 9.01 12.54 21.41
C THR A 354 8.58 12.96 20.02
N ILE A 355 8.70 12.06 19.05
CA ILE A 355 8.28 12.27 17.67
C ILE A 355 7.73 11.01 17.03
N VAL A 356 6.76 11.18 16.14
CA VAL A 356 6.28 10.11 15.26
C VAL A 356 7.06 10.19 13.94
N PRO A 357 7.84 9.16 13.56
CA PRO A 357 8.74 9.21 12.42
C PRO A 357 8.04 9.26 11.05
N ASN A 358 6.72 9.12 11.03
CA ASN A 358 5.91 9.25 9.82
C ASN A 358 4.56 9.87 10.17
N ILE A 359 4.26 11.05 9.60
CA ILE A 359 3.02 11.79 9.87
C ILE A 359 1.75 11.03 9.48
N PHE A 360 1.82 10.13 8.50
CA PHE A 360 0.70 9.27 8.12
C PHE A 360 0.22 8.32 9.23
N TRP A 361 0.95 8.23 10.33
CA TRP A 361 0.61 7.42 11.50
C TRP A 361 0.05 8.24 12.66
N THR A 362 -0.16 9.52 12.45
CA THR A 362 -0.66 10.43 13.49
C THR A 362 -1.67 11.42 12.91
N THR A 363 -2.51 11.96 13.78
CA THR A 363 -3.44 13.06 13.48
C THR A 363 -2.92 14.41 14.01
N ARG A 364 -1.64 14.49 14.39
CA ARG A 364 -1.02 15.71 14.92
C ARG A 364 -1.02 16.82 13.88
N SER A 365 -1.13 18.07 14.34
CA SER A 365 -1.00 19.24 13.48
C SER A 365 0.44 19.39 12.95
N PHE A 366 0.60 20.14 11.87
CA PHE A 366 1.93 20.46 11.33
C PHE A 366 2.77 21.24 12.34
N GLU A 367 2.15 22.13 13.10
CA GLU A 367 2.82 22.88 14.15
C GLU A 367 3.39 21.97 15.24
N ASN A 368 2.59 21.03 15.75
CA ASN A 368 3.06 20.05 16.73
C ASN A 368 4.18 19.17 16.17
N THR A 369 4.08 18.79 14.88
CA THR A 369 5.13 18.01 14.22
C THR A 369 6.44 18.81 14.11
N GLU A 370 6.35 20.10 13.75
CA GLU A 370 7.49 21.02 13.67
C GLU A 370 8.16 21.18 15.04
N ASN A 371 7.37 21.45 16.09
CA ASN A 371 7.87 21.59 17.45
C ASN A 371 8.60 20.32 17.93
N ASN A 372 7.99 19.16 17.68
CA ASN A 372 8.57 17.86 18.06
C ASN A 372 9.85 17.56 17.25
N LEU A 373 9.89 17.97 15.98
CA LEU A 373 11.07 17.81 15.14
C LEU A 373 12.24 18.67 15.65
N ILE A 374 11.98 19.96 15.94
CA ILE A 374 12.95 20.86 16.54
C ILE A 374 13.47 20.29 17.87
N ASN A 375 12.55 19.85 18.74
CA ASN A 375 12.89 19.27 20.03
C ASN A 375 13.77 18.02 19.87
N THR A 376 13.39 17.12 18.98
CA THR A 376 14.16 15.90 18.66
C THR A 376 15.59 16.21 18.26
N PHE A 377 15.80 17.14 17.32
CA PHE A 377 17.12 17.46 16.83
C PHE A 377 17.98 18.17 17.89
N LYS A 378 17.37 18.98 18.76
CA LYS A 378 18.08 19.59 19.92
C LYS A 378 18.48 18.55 20.97
N ILE A 379 17.61 17.56 21.27
CA ILE A 379 17.96 16.46 22.17
C ILE A 379 19.12 15.65 21.60
N LEU A 380 19.13 15.42 20.28
CA LEU A 380 20.24 14.75 19.60
C LEU A 380 21.51 15.59 19.51
N GLY A 381 21.53 16.86 19.96
CA GLY A 381 22.67 17.75 19.89
C GLY A 381 23.06 18.12 18.45
N ILE A 382 22.10 18.16 17.54
CA ILE A 382 22.31 18.52 16.14
C ILE A 382 22.26 20.03 15.99
N GLU A 383 23.23 20.58 15.25
CA GLU A 383 23.37 22.02 15.04
C GLU A 383 22.46 22.58 13.95
N LYS A 384 22.26 23.91 13.89
CA LYS A 384 21.36 24.60 12.96
C LYS A 384 21.62 24.23 11.48
N ASP A 385 22.88 24.18 11.07
CA ASP A 385 23.26 23.89 9.69
C ASP A 385 22.95 22.46 9.30
N GLU A 386 23.12 21.52 10.23
CA GLU A 386 22.76 20.11 10.02
C GLU A 386 21.25 19.93 10.01
N PHE A 387 20.52 20.70 10.83
CA PHE A 387 19.06 20.74 10.80
C PHE A 387 18.55 21.33 9.48
N LYS A 388 19.18 22.39 8.95
CA LYS A 388 18.90 22.93 7.61
C LYS A 388 19.08 21.86 6.53
N PHE A 389 20.19 21.12 6.59
CA PHE A 389 20.47 20.03 5.65
C PHE A 389 19.39 18.95 5.65
N PHE A 390 18.73 18.68 6.77
CA PHE A 390 17.61 17.77 6.86
C PHE A 390 16.45 18.15 5.91
N PHE A 391 16.16 19.44 5.74
CA PHE A 391 15.11 19.92 4.84
C PHE A 391 15.56 20.03 3.38
N GLU A 392 16.83 20.28 3.12
CA GLU A 392 17.38 20.52 1.78
C GLU A 392 17.89 19.24 1.12
N SER A 393 18.25 18.22 1.88
CA SER A 393 18.92 17.02 1.36
C SER A 393 17.98 16.06 0.65
N LYS A 394 18.49 15.49 -0.44
CA LYS A 394 17.82 14.43 -1.23
C LYS A 394 18.36 13.08 -0.78
N TYR A 395 17.70 12.46 0.19
CA TYR A 395 18.18 11.18 0.76
C TYR A 395 17.95 9.95 -0.10
N HIS A 396 17.30 10.06 -1.25
CA HIS A 396 17.02 8.89 -2.07
C HIS A 396 17.70 8.97 -3.42
N LYS A 397 18.55 7.97 -3.72
CA LYS A 397 19.32 7.85 -4.96
C LYS A 397 18.45 7.87 -6.24
N PHE A 398 17.17 7.48 -6.11
CA PHE A 398 16.23 7.32 -7.23
C PHE A 398 15.03 8.26 -7.20
N ARG A 399 14.94 9.16 -6.20
CA ARG A 399 13.78 10.05 -6.08
C ARG A 399 14.25 11.46 -5.86
N LEU A 400 13.77 12.37 -6.69
CA LEU A 400 13.84 13.80 -6.46
C LEU A 400 13.01 14.21 -5.22
N MET A 401 12.67 13.27 -4.36
CA MET A 401 11.86 13.47 -3.18
C MET A 401 12.77 13.73 -1.99
N ASN A 402 12.53 14.84 -1.30
CA ASN A 402 12.95 14.95 0.06
C ASN A 402 12.03 14.07 0.93
N VAL A 403 12.51 12.85 1.22
CA VAL A 403 11.76 11.87 2.00
C VAL A 403 11.42 12.36 3.40
N ASN A 404 12.24 13.25 3.94
CA ASN A 404 12.00 13.85 5.26
C ASN A 404 10.78 14.76 5.24
N LEU A 405 10.69 15.66 4.24
CA LEU A 405 9.52 16.53 4.11
C LEU A 405 8.24 15.71 3.96
N SER A 406 8.24 14.68 3.11
CA SER A 406 7.06 13.83 2.94
C SER A 406 6.74 13.00 4.18
N SER A 407 7.75 12.54 4.92
CA SER A 407 7.54 11.74 6.13
C SER A 407 6.97 12.53 7.29
N PHE A 408 7.41 13.79 7.46
CA PHE A 408 7.00 14.60 8.60
C PHE A 408 5.88 15.60 8.29
N PHE A 409 5.72 15.99 7.04
CA PHE A 409 4.72 16.98 6.62
C PHE A 409 3.73 16.48 5.57
N GLY A 410 3.77 15.20 5.23
CA GLY A 410 2.85 14.63 4.25
C GLY A 410 2.93 15.37 2.91
N TYR A 411 1.82 15.87 2.42
CA TYR A 411 1.72 16.59 1.14
C TYR A 411 1.85 18.11 1.27
N LYS A 412 2.11 18.67 2.48
CA LYS A 412 2.18 20.12 2.71
C LYS A 412 3.12 20.85 1.73
N TYR A 413 4.27 20.27 1.46
CA TYR A 413 5.30 20.87 0.60
C TYR A 413 5.40 20.22 -0.79
N LEU A 414 4.31 19.64 -1.25
CA LEU A 414 4.24 19.07 -2.58
C LEU A 414 4.37 20.16 -3.64
N ALA A 415 5.45 20.15 -4.40
CA ALA A 415 5.67 21.09 -5.49
C ALA A 415 5.13 20.53 -6.82
N ASN A 416 4.73 21.44 -7.73
CA ASN A 416 4.24 21.09 -9.06
C ASN A 416 5.30 20.32 -9.88
N SER A 417 4.89 19.25 -10.51
CA SER A 417 5.76 18.27 -11.17
C SER A 417 6.39 18.73 -12.49
N GLN A 418 5.92 19.83 -13.11
CA GLN A 418 6.39 20.22 -14.45
C GLN A 418 7.87 20.58 -14.55
N LYS A 419 8.46 21.20 -13.52
CA LYS A 419 9.89 21.56 -13.52
C LYS A 419 10.85 20.37 -13.42
N ILE A 420 10.33 19.17 -13.20
CA ILE A 420 11.12 17.99 -12.85
C ILE A 420 11.43 17.16 -14.09
N TYR A 421 10.52 17.11 -15.07
CA TYR A 421 10.78 16.39 -16.32
C TYR A 421 12.02 16.92 -17.07
N SER A 422 12.29 18.22 -16.99
CA SER A 422 13.52 18.80 -17.56
C SER A 422 14.81 18.39 -16.82
N LYS A 423 14.70 17.96 -15.55
CA LYS A 423 15.82 17.48 -14.73
C LYS A 423 16.02 15.97 -14.77
N LEU A 424 15.08 15.22 -15.34
CA LEU A 424 15.22 13.77 -15.55
C LEU A 424 16.30 13.40 -16.56
N ASN A 425 16.78 14.36 -17.37
CA ASN A 425 17.85 14.12 -18.34
C ASN A 425 19.17 13.62 -17.71
N ASN A 426 19.36 13.83 -16.41
CA ASN A 426 20.52 13.35 -15.66
C ASN A 426 20.36 11.93 -15.08
N TYR A 427 19.25 11.25 -15.36
CA TYR A 427 18.98 9.89 -14.91
C TYR A 427 19.10 8.90 -16.07
N SER A 428 19.57 7.70 -15.78
CA SER A 428 19.59 6.62 -16.76
C SER A 428 18.15 6.27 -17.20
N GLU A 429 17.99 5.76 -18.42
CA GLU A 429 16.66 5.35 -18.93
C GLU A 429 15.97 4.34 -18.02
N LYS A 430 16.74 3.47 -17.35
CA LYS A 430 16.22 2.53 -16.34
C LYS A 430 15.64 3.26 -15.13
N GLU A 431 16.32 4.28 -14.63
CA GLU A 431 15.86 5.08 -13.49
C GLU A 431 14.62 5.90 -13.87
N LYS A 432 14.60 6.47 -15.09
CA LYS A 432 13.42 7.15 -15.64
C LYS A 432 12.23 6.21 -15.73
N GLY A 433 12.42 5.00 -16.27
CA GLY A 433 11.39 3.98 -16.39
C GLY A 433 10.80 3.58 -15.03
N ILE A 434 11.64 3.37 -14.01
CA ILE A 434 11.20 3.07 -12.64
C ILE A 434 10.42 4.24 -12.06
N ILE A 435 10.89 5.47 -12.21
CA ILE A 435 10.21 6.68 -11.72
C ILE A 435 8.84 6.83 -12.41
N GLU A 436 8.80 6.67 -13.73
CA GLU A 436 7.57 6.78 -14.51
C GLU A 436 6.58 5.66 -14.24
N SER A 437 7.03 4.45 -13.91
CA SER A 437 6.16 3.31 -13.62
C SER A 437 5.61 3.28 -12.20
N THR A 438 6.28 3.95 -11.25
CA THR A 438 5.92 3.89 -9.82
C THR A 438 5.08 5.06 -9.34
N SER A 439 5.08 6.18 -10.07
CA SER A 439 4.30 7.37 -9.70
C SER A 439 3.88 8.15 -10.92
N PRO A 440 2.58 8.48 -11.06
CA PRO A 440 2.08 9.40 -12.09
C PRO A 440 2.66 10.79 -11.94
N PHE A 441 3.15 11.11 -10.76
CA PHE A 441 3.79 12.36 -10.45
C PHE A 441 5.18 12.06 -9.92
N VAL A 442 6.20 12.60 -10.54
CA VAL A 442 7.46 12.80 -9.87
C VAL A 442 7.18 13.87 -8.81
N THR A 443 6.81 13.42 -7.63
CA THR A 443 6.49 14.31 -6.53
C THR A 443 7.78 14.88 -5.98
N GLN A 444 7.99 16.16 -6.18
CA GLN A 444 9.05 16.90 -5.51
C GLN A 444 8.47 17.60 -4.29
N TYR A 445 9.09 17.40 -3.15
CA TYR A 445 8.79 18.15 -1.94
C TYR A 445 9.84 19.26 -1.79
N ILE A 446 9.39 20.50 -1.82
CA ILE A 446 10.24 21.69 -1.67
C ILE A 446 9.62 22.55 -0.60
N MET A 447 10.40 22.82 0.46
CA MET A 447 10.02 23.82 1.44
C MET A 447 10.33 25.22 0.88
N PRO A 448 9.38 26.16 0.92
CA PRO A 448 9.64 27.57 0.59
C PRO A 448 10.76 28.13 1.45
N LYS A 449 11.60 29.03 0.88
CA LYS A 449 12.74 29.61 1.61
C LYS A 449 12.32 30.35 2.87
N ASP A 450 11.23 31.10 2.79
CA ASP A 450 10.71 31.89 3.92
C ASP A 450 10.27 30.96 5.06
N GLU A 451 9.60 29.86 4.74
CA GLU A 451 9.20 28.88 5.73
C GLU A 451 10.39 28.12 6.33
N LEU A 452 11.40 27.81 5.52
CA LEU A 452 12.65 27.23 6.01
C LEU A 452 13.35 28.18 6.98
N ASN A 453 13.46 29.44 6.62
CA ASN A 453 14.08 30.48 7.50
C ASN A 453 13.30 30.60 8.82
N ARG A 454 12.00 30.70 8.78
CA ARG A 454 11.11 30.71 9.96
C ARG A 454 11.39 29.53 10.90
N ILE A 455 11.47 28.31 10.34
CA ILE A 455 11.74 27.09 11.12
C ILE A 455 13.16 27.13 11.70
N LEU A 456 14.14 27.61 10.96
CA LEU A 456 15.52 27.73 11.41
C LEU A 456 15.69 28.80 12.52
N ASP A 457 14.94 29.90 12.47
CA ASP A 457 14.92 30.93 13.52
C ASP A 457 14.25 30.35 14.77
N LYS A 458 13.12 29.71 14.63
CA LYS A 458 12.44 28.97 15.71
C LYS A 458 13.36 27.90 16.33
N PHE A 459 14.12 27.17 15.52
CA PHE A 459 15.14 26.25 16.03
C PHE A 459 16.21 26.96 16.88
N SER A 460 16.63 28.16 16.53
CA SER A 460 17.61 28.94 17.30
C SER A 460 17.05 29.40 18.64
N GLU A 461 15.83 29.89 18.66
CA GLU A 461 15.18 30.51 19.80
C GLU A 461 14.56 29.53 20.78
N GLN A 462 13.95 28.44 20.27
CA GLN A 462 13.22 27.50 21.09
C GLN A 462 14.14 26.71 22.02
N LYS A 463 13.84 26.72 23.32
CA LYS A 463 14.46 25.80 24.29
C LYS A 463 13.86 24.40 24.13
N ILE A 464 14.57 23.36 24.61
CA ILE A 464 14.05 21.99 24.67
C ILE A 464 12.77 22.01 25.51
N LEU A 465 11.66 21.55 24.92
CA LEU A 465 10.36 21.48 25.56
C LEU A 465 10.15 20.07 26.15
N GLY A 466 9.68 20.04 27.39
CA GLY A 466 9.32 18.77 28.07
C GLY A 466 10.48 18.11 28.82
N SER A 467 10.22 16.88 29.28
CA SER A 467 11.20 16.03 29.94
C SER A 467 12.17 15.42 28.92
N ASN A 468 13.37 15.11 29.35
CA ASN A 468 14.27 14.31 28.53
C ASN A 468 13.68 12.91 28.32
N PRO A 469 13.70 12.36 27.08
CA PRO A 469 13.25 11.01 26.85
C PRO A 469 14.09 10.01 27.64
N LYS A 470 13.44 9.04 28.26
CA LYS A 470 14.14 8.00 29.05
C LYS A 470 15.01 7.09 28.20
N LEU A 471 14.58 6.88 26.95
CA LEU A 471 15.34 6.10 25.96
C LEU A 471 15.47 6.87 24.66
N ILE A 472 16.68 6.88 24.11
CA ILE A 472 16.97 7.36 22.76
C ILE A 472 17.52 6.18 21.96
N ILE A 473 16.84 5.82 20.88
CA ILE A 473 17.26 4.68 20.04
C ILE A 473 17.62 5.19 18.64
N ILE A 474 18.90 5.05 18.31
CA ILE A 474 19.47 5.54 17.05
C ILE A 474 19.83 4.38 16.14
N ASN A 475 19.38 4.47 14.89
CA ASN A 475 19.89 3.66 13.80
C ASN A 475 21.15 4.35 13.22
N LYS A 476 22.32 3.74 13.36
CA LYS A 476 23.63 4.28 12.88
C LYS A 476 23.66 4.49 11.36
N ASN A 477 22.84 3.77 10.63
CA ASN A 477 22.74 3.88 9.18
C ASN A 477 21.80 5.02 8.74
N ASP A 478 21.11 5.66 9.68
CA ASP A 478 20.21 6.77 9.40
C ASP A 478 21.02 8.06 9.30
N LEU A 479 21.09 8.61 8.08
CA LEU A 479 21.82 9.84 7.80
C LEU A 479 21.31 11.04 8.61
N ARG A 480 20.05 11.02 9.05
CA ARG A 480 19.44 12.07 9.87
C ARG A 480 20.07 12.18 11.26
N THR A 481 20.59 11.07 11.76
CA THR A 481 21.16 10.98 13.12
C THR A 481 22.67 10.72 13.12
N LYS A 482 23.31 10.67 11.94
CA LYS A 482 24.73 10.31 11.81
C LYS A 482 25.66 11.22 12.61
N LYS A 483 25.29 12.51 12.77
CA LYS A 483 26.09 13.52 13.46
C LYS A 483 25.58 13.86 14.86
N HIS A 484 24.81 12.96 15.48
CA HIS A 484 24.30 13.18 16.83
C HIS A 484 25.43 13.38 17.85
N LYS A 485 25.19 14.31 18.77
CA LYS A 485 26.09 14.63 19.87
C LYS A 485 25.33 14.62 21.20
N ILE A 486 24.87 13.43 21.59
CA ILE A 486 24.09 13.29 22.82
C ILE A 486 24.91 13.62 24.03
N LYS A 487 24.36 14.41 24.94
CA LYS A 487 25.03 14.90 26.16
C LYS A 487 25.32 13.75 27.12
N LYS A 488 26.61 13.43 27.34
CA LYS A 488 27.05 12.32 28.20
C LYS A 488 26.70 12.50 29.70
N ASN A 489 26.47 13.75 30.12
CA ASN A 489 26.00 14.02 31.49
C ASN A 489 24.51 13.77 31.71
N LEU A 490 23.74 13.52 30.65
CA LEU A 490 22.31 13.19 30.71
C LEU A 490 22.01 11.74 30.34
N TYR A 491 22.91 11.13 29.57
CA TYR A 491 22.66 9.79 29.01
C TYR A 491 23.90 8.91 29.07
N CYS A 492 23.70 7.63 29.38
CA CYS A 492 24.71 6.59 29.20
C CYS A 492 24.35 5.66 28.02
N ILE A 493 25.34 4.93 27.54
CA ILE A 493 25.12 3.90 26.51
C ILE A 493 24.60 2.62 27.20
N GLY A 494 23.33 2.30 26.97
CA GLY A 494 22.74 1.08 27.49
C GLY A 494 22.99 -0.14 26.60
N TYR A 495 23.05 0.06 25.27
CA TYR A 495 23.33 -1.02 24.34
C TYR A 495 23.90 -0.50 23.03
N ILE A 496 24.78 -1.28 22.43
CA ILE A 496 25.36 -0.96 21.12
C ILE A 496 25.55 -2.24 20.31
N ASN A 497 25.14 -2.21 19.05
CA ASN A 497 25.51 -3.20 18.05
C ASN A 497 25.97 -2.51 16.76
N ARG A 498 26.12 -3.28 15.66
CA ARG A 498 26.59 -2.72 14.40
C ARG A 498 25.66 -1.64 13.84
N SER A 499 24.33 -1.81 13.97
CA SER A 499 23.33 -0.97 13.35
C SER A 499 22.62 -0.01 14.31
N PHE A 500 22.62 -0.28 15.62
CA PHE A 500 21.84 0.47 16.60
C PHE A 500 22.65 0.86 17.84
N ILE A 501 22.25 2.00 18.43
CA ILE A 501 22.70 2.44 19.76
C ILE A 501 21.47 2.76 20.58
N ILE A 502 21.43 2.33 21.85
CA ILE A 502 20.46 2.76 22.85
C ILE A 502 21.20 3.64 23.86
N TYR A 503 20.67 4.83 24.06
CA TYR A 503 21.05 5.70 25.17
C TYR A 503 19.94 5.64 26.22
N LYS A 504 20.32 5.48 27.48
CA LYS A 504 19.43 5.52 28.65
C LYS A 504 19.62 6.84 29.37
N ASP A 505 18.56 7.39 29.91
CA ASP A 505 18.67 8.48 30.88
C ASP A 505 19.62 8.06 32.02
N ILE A 506 20.42 8.99 32.54
CA ILE A 506 21.46 8.68 33.54
C ILE A 506 20.87 8.06 34.81
N SER A 507 19.62 8.33 35.14
CA SER A 507 18.93 7.72 36.28
C SER A 507 18.72 6.19 36.14
N TYR A 508 18.91 5.65 34.92
CA TYR A 508 18.81 4.23 34.60
C TYR A 508 20.20 3.58 34.29
N CYS A 509 21.28 4.27 34.63
CA CYS A 509 22.64 3.86 34.33
C CYS A 509 23.35 3.25 35.57
N ASN A 510 22.80 2.22 36.10
CA ASN A 510 23.46 1.43 37.18
C ASN A 510 24.25 0.27 36.61
#